data_877c768d0084051df8e8a84768ddd9bd
#
_entry.id   877c768d0084051df8e8a84768ddd9bd
#
_cell.length_a   1.000
_cell.length_b   1.000
_cell.length_c   1.000
_cell.angle_alpha   90.00
_cell.angle_beta   90.00
_cell.angle_gamma   90.00
#
_symmetry.space_group_name_H-M   'P 1'
#
loop_
_entity.id
_entity.type
_entity.pdbx_description
1 polymer ?
#
loop_
_entity_poly.entity_id
_entity_poly.type
_entity_poly.pdbx_seq_one_letter_code
_entity_poly.pdbx_strand_id
1 'polypeptide(L)'
;MSLSLEQLVNLQVRGVSADTIEPGRRGGAGPSDSRAFLLDGRCVLLNVVNRPDAYDVEHHENGCCLHGQDGENISSSLVRKAKFYDLKTADDIPYKKIALLHGNNCLASTVLQTCLRYARPETRCRFCALGRSLKAGATIAKKTPEQLAEVAEAAKRLDGVTHVTLTSGTAVNRDEGILYLGKCAQAITERTGLPVQLQFEPPVDLGVFEKLKELGVANVAMHVESLDESVRRRMTPGKAEISLVRYFEAFKKAVEVFGRNRVGTYVILGLGENRDITRCLIDRLCEIGVYPNLVPLHPLEGTTFEGAGELDPAYLLDMYTFTGRCLRRTGLTRAGNVAGCGCCGAKS
;
A
#
# COMPACT_ATOMS: atom_id res chain seq x y z
N MET A 1 9.83 22.78 -12.74
CA MET A 1 10.86 21.73 -13.04
C MET A 1 10.24 20.39 -12.66
N SER A 2 10.44 19.35 -13.45
CA SER A 2 9.90 18.03 -13.11
C SER A 2 10.72 17.40 -11.98
N LEU A 3 10.04 16.75 -11.04
CA LEU A 3 10.67 16.03 -9.93
C LEU A 3 11.58 14.93 -10.45
N SER A 4 12.88 14.98 -10.13
CA SER A 4 13.84 13.93 -10.50
C SER A 4 13.63 12.67 -9.65
N LEU A 5 14.16 11.53 -10.13
CA LEU A 5 14.10 10.29 -9.35
C LEU A 5 14.94 10.40 -8.07
N GLU A 6 16.06 11.10 -8.11
CA GLU A 6 16.92 11.35 -6.94
C GLU A 6 16.20 12.18 -5.89
N GLN A 7 15.51 13.24 -6.30
CA GLN A 7 14.69 14.07 -5.41
C GLN A 7 13.58 13.24 -4.77
N LEU A 8 12.88 12.40 -5.54
CA LEU A 8 11.85 11.52 -5.02
C LEU A 8 12.42 10.55 -3.97
N VAL A 9 13.56 9.96 -4.24
CA VAL A 9 14.26 9.05 -3.31
C VAL A 9 14.63 9.77 -2.02
N ASN A 10 15.22 10.96 -2.11
CA ASN A 10 15.59 11.76 -0.93
C ASN A 10 14.36 12.11 -0.09
N LEU A 11 13.27 12.55 -0.71
CA LEU A 11 12.01 12.82 -0.03
C LEU A 11 11.45 11.58 0.68
N GLN A 12 11.50 10.42 0.04
CA GLN A 12 10.98 9.17 0.63
C GLN A 12 11.83 8.64 1.79
N VAL A 13 13.14 8.85 1.73
CA VAL A 13 14.07 8.41 2.79
C VAL A 13 14.08 9.38 3.97
N ARG A 14 14.24 10.68 3.70
CA ARG A 14 14.32 11.71 4.75
C ARG A 14 12.95 12.01 5.38
N GLY A 15 11.88 11.97 4.58
CA GLY A 15 10.54 12.36 5.04
C GLY A 15 10.37 13.86 5.24
N VAL A 16 9.31 14.26 5.92
CA VAL A 16 9.01 15.64 6.29
C VAL A 16 8.99 15.81 7.81
N SER A 17 9.41 16.98 8.28
CA SER A 17 9.57 17.30 9.70
C SER A 17 8.24 17.33 10.45
N ALA A 18 8.16 16.59 11.57
CA ALA A 18 7.01 16.61 12.47
C ALA A 18 6.81 17.97 13.17
N ASP A 19 7.85 18.83 13.20
CA ASP A 19 7.77 20.17 13.76
C ASP A 19 7.01 21.14 12.84
N THR A 20 6.96 20.85 11.54
CA THR A 20 6.34 21.72 10.53
C THR A 20 5.02 21.19 9.99
N ILE A 21 4.71 19.90 10.15
CA ILE A 21 3.46 19.29 9.67
C ILE A 21 3.01 18.09 10.52
N GLU A 22 1.71 17.99 10.75
CA GLU A 22 1.14 16.81 11.38
C GLU A 22 0.84 15.68 10.39
N PRO A 23 0.91 14.39 10.83
CA PRO A 23 0.47 13.27 10.03
C PRO A 23 -0.99 13.41 9.61
N GLY A 24 -1.27 13.27 8.31
CA GLY A 24 -2.63 13.26 7.79
C GLY A 24 -3.37 11.95 8.04
N ARG A 25 -2.63 10.92 8.43
CA ARG A 25 -3.14 9.55 8.56
C ARG A 25 -2.50 8.84 9.73
N ARG A 26 -3.35 8.36 10.64
CA ARG A 26 -2.96 7.50 11.77
C ARG A 26 -3.73 6.19 11.67
N GLY A 27 -3.08 5.15 11.11
CA GLY A 27 -3.66 3.81 10.96
C GLY A 27 -4.44 3.58 9.66
N GLY A 28 -5.12 2.44 9.55
CA GLY A 28 -5.85 1.98 8.36
C GLY A 28 -4.96 1.22 7.35
N ALA A 29 -5.45 1.05 6.12
CA ALA A 29 -4.69 0.42 5.05
C ALA A 29 -3.58 1.34 4.54
N GLY A 30 -2.35 0.84 4.53
CA GLY A 30 -1.16 1.58 4.15
C GLY A 30 -0.38 2.17 5.33
N PRO A 31 0.73 2.88 5.12
CA PRO A 31 1.58 3.40 6.20
C PRO A 31 0.83 4.41 7.05
N SER A 32 0.99 4.29 8.37
CA SER A 32 0.64 5.33 9.32
C SER A 32 1.68 6.46 9.29
N ASP A 33 1.37 7.54 9.97
CA ASP A 33 2.30 8.63 10.24
C ASP A 33 2.91 9.22 8.96
N SER A 34 2.08 9.35 7.91
CA SER A 34 2.44 9.92 6.63
C SER A 34 1.50 11.05 6.21
N ARG A 35 1.98 11.88 5.28
CA ARG A 35 1.20 12.93 4.63
C ARG A 35 1.27 12.78 3.12
N ALA A 36 0.17 13.00 2.43
CA ALA A 36 0.12 12.95 0.97
C ALA A 36 0.37 14.35 0.38
N PHE A 37 1.34 14.42 -0.51
CA PHE A 37 1.72 15.63 -1.26
C PHE A 37 1.46 15.42 -2.76
N LEU A 38 1.13 16.50 -3.43
CA LEU A 38 1.13 16.56 -4.89
C LEU A 38 2.42 17.26 -5.33
N LEU A 39 3.31 16.53 -5.97
CA LEU A 39 4.60 16.97 -6.48
C LEU A 39 4.59 16.80 -7.99
N ASP A 40 4.65 17.87 -8.75
CA ASP A 40 4.61 17.84 -10.21
C ASP A 40 3.44 16.97 -10.76
N GLY A 41 2.24 17.15 -10.19
CA GLY A 41 1.03 16.39 -10.55
C GLY A 41 1.00 14.93 -10.09
N ARG A 42 2.05 14.45 -9.40
CA ARG A 42 2.12 13.10 -8.83
C ARG A 42 1.78 13.13 -7.35
N CYS A 43 0.97 12.20 -6.91
CA CYS A 43 0.73 12.02 -5.48
C CYS A 43 1.86 11.18 -4.87
N VAL A 44 2.51 11.71 -3.84
CA VAL A 44 3.58 11.03 -3.09
C VAL A 44 3.23 11.04 -1.61
N LEU A 45 3.34 9.88 -0.97
CA LEU A 45 3.22 9.75 0.48
C LEU A 45 4.60 9.91 1.10
N LEU A 46 4.77 10.96 1.89
CA LEU A 46 5.98 11.20 2.67
C LEU A 46 5.72 10.90 4.15
N ASN A 47 6.71 10.29 4.79
CA ASN A 47 6.66 10.00 6.20
C ASN A 47 6.83 11.30 7.00
N VAL A 48 6.03 11.48 8.05
CA VAL A 48 6.21 12.56 9.02
C VAL A 48 7.11 12.04 10.12
N VAL A 49 8.29 12.62 10.26
CA VAL A 49 9.35 12.09 11.11
C VAL A 49 9.95 13.17 12.00
N ASN A 50 10.51 12.77 13.14
CA ASN A 50 11.26 13.65 13.99
C ASN A 50 12.77 13.37 13.79
N ARG A 51 13.32 13.97 12.72
CA ARG A 51 14.72 13.78 12.31
C ARG A 51 15.35 15.09 11.87
N PRO A 52 16.63 15.32 12.13
CA PRO A 52 17.27 16.58 11.80
C PRO A 52 17.42 16.82 10.30
N ASP A 53 17.47 15.78 9.47
CA ASP A 53 17.64 15.88 8.01
C ASP A 53 16.31 15.82 7.22
N ALA A 54 15.16 15.77 7.92
CA ALA A 54 13.84 15.82 7.29
C ALA A 54 13.61 17.17 6.58
N TYR A 55 12.76 17.16 5.56
CA TYR A 55 12.36 18.38 4.87
C TYR A 55 11.37 19.17 5.73
N ASP A 56 11.62 20.45 5.92
CA ASP A 56 10.66 21.38 6.52
C ASP A 56 9.57 21.76 5.52
N VAL A 57 8.35 21.91 6.01
CA VAL A 57 7.18 22.26 5.20
C VAL A 57 6.81 23.72 5.48
N GLU A 58 7.01 24.60 4.51
CA GLU A 58 6.54 25.97 4.55
C GLU A 58 5.21 26.09 3.80
N HIS A 59 4.18 26.57 4.48
CA HIS A 59 2.85 26.74 3.93
C HIS A 59 2.67 28.10 3.26
N HIS A 60 2.04 28.10 2.07
CA HIS A 60 1.66 29.28 1.32
C HIS A 60 0.16 29.26 1.00
N GLU A 61 -0.41 30.37 0.54
CA GLU A 61 -1.84 30.45 0.17
C GLU A 61 -2.27 29.38 -0.85
N ASN A 62 -1.40 29.06 -1.82
CA ASN A 62 -1.73 28.16 -2.93
C ASN A 62 -0.94 26.85 -2.93
N GLY A 63 -0.29 26.49 -1.82
CA GLY A 63 0.51 25.26 -1.76
C GLY A 63 1.46 25.21 -0.58
N CYS A 64 2.55 24.52 -0.75
CA CYS A 64 3.65 24.49 0.20
C CYS A 64 4.99 24.26 -0.51
N CYS A 65 6.07 24.61 0.16
CA CYS A 65 7.43 24.32 -0.27
C CYS A 65 8.06 23.35 0.72
N LEU A 66 8.78 22.37 0.21
CA LEU A 66 9.58 21.43 1.00
C LEU A 66 11.03 21.90 0.95
N HIS A 67 11.59 22.26 2.09
CA HIS A 67 12.95 22.78 2.24
C HIS A 67 13.88 21.71 2.80
N GLY A 68 14.85 21.30 1.98
CA GLY A 68 15.94 20.43 2.40
C GLY A 68 17.08 21.22 3.04
N GLN A 69 17.80 20.63 3.97
CA GLN A 69 18.96 21.27 4.65
C GLN A 69 20.12 21.60 3.70
N ASP A 70 20.18 20.92 2.55
CA ASP A 70 21.15 21.17 1.47
C ASP A 70 20.78 22.36 0.57
N GLY A 71 19.71 23.12 0.94
CA GLY A 71 19.20 24.25 0.16
C GLY A 71 18.25 23.85 -0.96
N GLU A 72 17.90 22.56 -1.05
CA GLU A 72 16.90 22.09 -2.00
C GLU A 72 15.51 22.64 -1.65
N ASN A 73 14.80 23.14 -2.65
CA ASN A 73 13.44 23.69 -2.52
C ASN A 73 12.52 23.02 -3.53
N ILE A 74 11.48 22.33 -3.06
CA ILE A 74 10.55 21.59 -3.90
C ILE A 74 9.13 22.13 -3.70
N SER A 75 8.58 22.75 -4.76
CA SER A 75 7.20 23.22 -4.75
C SER A 75 6.24 22.03 -4.73
N SER A 76 5.23 22.12 -3.88
CA SER A 76 4.27 21.07 -3.64
C SER A 76 2.92 21.62 -3.20
N SER A 77 1.93 20.73 -3.11
CA SER A 77 0.68 21.03 -2.42
C SER A 77 0.21 19.80 -1.62
N LEU A 78 -0.53 20.04 -0.56
CA LEU A 78 -1.11 18.96 0.24
C LEU A 78 -2.35 18.38 -0.44
N VAL A 79 -2.49 17.07 -0.38
CA VAL A 79 -3.77 16.44 -0.67
C VAL A 79 -4.76 16.85 0.42
N ARG A 80 -5.89 17.41 -0.02
CA ARG A 80 -6.95 17.89 0.88
C ARG A 80 -7.52 16.79 1.77
N LYS A 81 -8.02 17.14 2.94
CA LYS A 81 -8.84 16.24 3.77
C LYS A 81 -10.07 15.81 2.99
N ALA A 82 -10.38 14.52 2.98
CA ALA A 82 -11.54 14.01 2.28
C ALA A 82 -12.85 14.49 2.91
N LYS A 83 -13.79 14.95 2.09
CA LYS A 83 -15.11 15.45 2.52
C LYS A 83 -16.00 14.34 3.08
N PHE A 84 -15.86 13.12 2.54
CA PHE A 84 -16.67 11.98 3.03
C PHE A 84 -16.36 11.61 4.48
N TYR A 85 -15.24 12.07 5.08
CA TYR A 85 -14.91 11.79 6.48
C TYR A 85 -15.90 12.36 7.49
N ASP A 86 -16.65 13.39 7.12
CA ASP A 86 -17.61 14.05 7.99
C ASP A 86 -18.99 13.36 8.00
N LEU A 87 -19.15 12.27 7.22
CA LEU A 87 -20.36 11.46 7.15
C LEU A 87 -20.27 10.22 8.06
N LYS A 88 -21.43 9.59 8.26
CA LYS A 88 -21.60 8.33 8.98
C LYS A 88 -22.41 7.34 8.14
N THR A 89 -22.20 6.05 8.37
CA THR A 89 -22.99 4.96 7.78
C THR A 89 -24.42 4.96 8.36
N ALA A 90 -25.32 4.21 7.72
CA ALA A 90 -26.70 4.03 8.19
C ALA A 90 -26.79 3.49 9.64
N ASP A 91 -25.77 2.76 10.10
CA ASP A 91 -25.60 2.25 11.47
C ASP A 91 -24.73 3.17 12.37
N ASP A 92 -24.67 4.48 12.04
CA ASP A 92 -24.01 5.55 12.81
C ASP A 92 -22.48 5.42 12.97
N ILE A 93 -21.79 4.64 12.12
CA ILE A 93 -20.34 4.51 12.14
C ILE A 93 -19.70 5.60 11.28
N PRO A 94 -18.75 6.42 11.81
CA PRO A 94 -18.05 7.42 11.00
C PRO A 94 -17.34 6.81 9.80
N TYR A 95 -17.53 7.35 8.61
CA TYR A 95 -16.95 6.82 7.37
C TYR A 95 -15.44 6.67 7.42
N LYS A 96 -14.74 7.59 8.09
CA LYS A 96 -13.28 7.51 8.31
C LYS A 96 -12.83 6.28 9.10
N LYS A 97 -13.75 5.60 9.82
CA LYS A 97 -13.47 4.30 10.49
C LYS A 97 -13.66 3.11 9.54
N ILE A 98 -14.37 3.30 8.43
CA ILE A 98 -14.61 2.26 7.42
C ILE A 98 -13.52 2.28 6.35
N ALA A 99 -13.26 3.45 5.73
CA ALA A 99 -12.25 3.59 4.70
C ALA A 99 -11.59 4.98 4.72
N LEU A 100 -10.39 5.06 4.16
CA LEU A 100 -9.60 6.29 4.09
C LEU A 100 -9.23 6.61 2.63
N LEU A 101 -9.12 7.90 2.33
CA LEU A 101 -8.48 8.34 1.09
C LEU A 101 -6.99 7.98 1.15
N HIS A 102 -6.52 7.25 0.15
CA HIS A 102 -5.13 6.87 -0.03
C HIS A 102 -4.56 7.57 -1.27
N GLY A 103 -3.53 8.37 -1.06
CA GLY A 103 -3.08 9.26 -2.11
C GLY A 103 -4.16 10.31 -2.43
N ASN A 104 -4.42 10.56 -3.71
CA ASN A 104 -5.34 11.59 -4.16
C ASN A 104 -6.72 11.06 -4.59
N ASN A 105 -6.80 9.82 -5.05
CA ASN A 105 -8.00 9.30 -5.73
C ASN A 105 -8.30 7.81 -5.46
N CYS A 106 -7.61 7.18 -4.52
CA CYS A 106 -7.84 5.79 -4.15
C CYS A 106 -8.58 5.72 -2.80
N LEU A 107 -9.68 4.96 -2.73
CA LEU A 107 -10.28 4.60 -1.45
C LEU A 107 -9.62 3.33 -0.92
N ALA A 108 -9.13 3.35 0.30
CA ALA A 108 -8.44 2.21 0.91
C ALA A 108 -9.09 1.75 2.21
N SER A 109 -9.27 0.45 2.37
CA SER A 109 -9.78 -0.13 3.60
C SER A 109 -9.10 -1.45 3.95
N THR A 110 -8.87 -1.68 5.25
CA THR A 110 -8.57 -3.01 5.78
C THR A 110 -9.89 -3.62 6.26
N VAL A 111 -10.45 -4.54 5.48
CA VAL A 111 -11.79 -5.11 5.71
C VAL A 111 -11.83 -5.93 6.99
N LEU A 112 -10.86 -6.84 7.18
CA LEU A 112 -10.66 -7.56 8.44
C LEU A 112 -9.41 -6.98 9.12
N GLN A 113 -9.64 -6.18 10.16
CA GLN A 113 -8.57 -5.49 10.92
C GLN A 113 -7.90 -6.40 11.96
N THR A 114 -8.24 -7.68 11.97
CA THR A 114 -7.61 -8.73 12.78
C THR A 114 -6.79 -9.65 11.89
N CYS A 115 -5.71 -10.22 12.40
CA CYS A 115 -4.83 -11.11 11.63
C CYS A 115 -4.37 -12.27 12.54
N LEU A 116 -4.56 -13.50 12.09
CA LEU A 116 -4.11 -14.71 12.80
C LEU A 116 -2.62 -14.65 13.13
N ARG A 117 -1.80 -14.15 12.18
CA ARG A 117 -0.36 -14.03 12.37
C ARG A 117 0.03 -12.92 13.34
N TYR A 118 -0.75 -11.81 13.36
CA TYR A 118 -0.50 -10.68 14.26
C TYR A 118 -0.82 -11.03 15.71
N ALA A 119 -1.75 -11.94 15.95
CA ALA A 119 -2.20 -12.33 17.29
C ALA A 119 -1.09 -13.01 18.12
N ARG A 120 -0.09 -13.60 17.46
CA ARG A 120 1.01 -14.32 18.10
C ARG A 120 2.33 -13.62 17.82
N PRO A 121 3.13 -13.25 18.84
CA PRO A 121 4.41 -12.57 18.67
C PRO A 121 5.38 -13.30 17.74
N GLU A 122 5.44 -14.65 17.82
CA GLU A 122 6.33 -15.51 17.04
C GLU A 122 6.00 -15.54 15.54
N THR A 123 4.74 -15.31 15.14
CA THR A 123 4.30 -15.32 13.74
C THR A 123 4.08 -13.94 13.15
N ARG A 124 4.15 -12.89 13.99
CA ARG A 124 3.88 -11.51 13.61
C ARG A 124 4.94 -10.96 12.66
N CYS A 125 4.50 -10.28 11.60
CA CYS A 125 5.40 -9.45 10.79
C CYS A 125 5.98 -8.33 11.64
N ARG A 126 7.31 -8.18 11.66
CA ARG A 126 8.03 -7.29 12.58
C ARG A 126 7.75 -5.80 12.37
N PHE A 127 7.39 -5.42 11.15
CA PHE A 127 7.02 -4.05 10.76
C PHE A 127 5.51 -3.76 10.82
N CYS A 128 4.67 -4.74 11.20
CA CYS A 128 3.23 -4.59 11.12
C CYS A 128 2.65 -3.88 12.34
N ALA A 129 1.89 -2.81 12.11
CA ALA A 129 1.19 -2.04 13.12
C ALA A 129 -0.34 -2.21 13.07
N LEU A 130 -0.85 -3.33 12.51
CA LEU A 130 -2.29 -3.57 12.26
C LEU A 130 -3.17 -3.32 13.50
N GLY A 131 -2.73 -3.77 14.66
CA GLY A 131 -3.48 -3.63 15.91
C GLY A 131 -3.53 -2.22 16.48
N ARG A 132 -2.61 -1.33 16.09
CA ARG A 132 -2.53 0.06 16.59
C ARG A 132 -3.81 0.83 16.29
N SER A 133 -4.27 0.79 15.04
CA SER A 133 -5.47 1.52 14.60
C SER A 133 -6.73 1.02 15.31
N LEU A 134 -6.83 -0.29 15.53
CA LEU A 134 -7.96 -0.87 16.23
C LEU A 134 -7.96 -0.48 17.71
N LYS A 135 -6.80 -0.58 18.37
CA LYS A 135 -6.63 -0.18 19.78
C LYS A 135 -6.90 1.31 20.00
N ALA A 136 -6.53 2.15 19.05
CA ALA A 136 -6.80 3.59 19.06
C ALA A 136 -8.24 3.96 18.69
N GLY A 137 -9.11 3.00 18.37
CA GLY A 137 -10.48 3.26 17.94
C GLY A 137 -10.60 4.00 16.58
N ALA A 138 -9.51 4.05 15.80
CA ALA A 138 -9.47 4.72 14.50
C ALA A 138 -10.15 3.91 13.39
N THR A 139 -10.47 2.65 13.63
CA THR A 139 -11.14 1.73 12.70
C THR A 139 -11.98 0.72 13.48
N ILE A 140 -12.75 -0.10 12.76
CA ILE A 140 -13.52 -1.23 13.34
C ILE A 140 -12.93 -2.57 12.90
N ALA A 141 -13.19 -3.63 13.65
CA ALA A 141 -12.58 -4.95 13.45
C ALA A 141 -12.96 -5.60 12.11
N LYS A 142 -14.20 -5.46 11.68
CA LYS A 142 -14.75 -6.03 10.45
C LYS A 142 -15.67 -5.00 9.78
N LYS A 143 -15.51 -4.78 8.47
CA LYS A 143 -16.37 -3.95 7.65
C LYS A 143 -17.29 -4.83 6.82
N THR A 144 -18.55 -4.42 6.66
CA THR A 144 -19.51 -5.16 5.84
C THR A 144 -19.47 -4.69 4.38
N PRO A 145 -19.94 -5.52 3.42
CA PRO A 145 -20.07 -5.12 2.03
C PRO A 145 -20.91 -3.83 1.88
N GLU A 146 -22.00 -3.70 2.62
CA GLU A 146 -22.92 -2.57 2.59
C GLU A 146 -22.23 -1.28 3.06
N GLN A 147 -21.53 -1.33 4.22
CA GLN A 147 -20.75 -0.20 4.73
C GLN A 147 -19.70 0.28 3.73
N LEU A 148 -18.98 -0.66 3.11
CA LEU A 148 -17.94 -0.33 2.13
C LEU A 148 -18.51 0.26 0.85
N ALA A 149 -19.63 -0.25 0.36
CA ALA A 149 -20.32 0.27 -0.82
C ALA A 149 -20.88 1.68 -0.58
N GLU A 150 -21.49 1.92 0.58
CA GLU A 150 -22.02 3.21 1.01
C GLU A 150 -20.90 4.27 1.07
N VAL A 151 -19.78 3.94 1.73
CA VAL A 151 -18.63 4.85 1.82
C VAL A 151 -17.98 5.09 0.46
N ALA A 152 -17.87 4.07 -0.40
CA ALA A 152 -17.30 4.19 -1.74
C ALA A 152 -18.13 5.12 -2.64
N GLU A 153 -19.47 5.05 -2.55
CA GLU A 153 -20.36 5.95 -3.30
C GLU A 153 -20.17 7.41 -2.87
N ALA A 154 -20.14 7.67 -1.58
CA ALA A 154 -19.90 9.02 -1.06
C ALA A 154 -18.50 9.54 -1.44
N ALA A 155 -17.46 8.71 -1.31
CA ALA A 155 -16.10 9.06 -1.67
C ALA A 155 -15.95 9.36 -3.18
N LYS A 156 -16.62 8.59 -4.05
CA LYS A 156 -16.68 8.87 -5.49
C LYS A 156 -17.33 10.22 -5.77
N ARG A 157 -18.50 10.48 -5.18
CA ARG A 157 -19.28 11.69 -5.41
C ARG A 157 -18.65 12.95 -4.85
N LEU A 158 -18.08 12.89 -3.63
CA LEU A 158 -17.61 14.08 -2.91
C LEU A 158 -16.12 14.37 -3.12
N ASP A 159 -15.32 13.34 -3.36
CA ASP A 159 -13.86 13.44 -3.39
C ASP A 159 -13.24 12.94 -4.70
N GLY A 160 -14.05 12.49 -5.67
CA GLY A 160 -13.56 12.10 -6.98
C GLY A 160 -12.71 10.82 -6.96
N VAL A 161 -13.00 9.90 -6.02
CA VAL A 161 -12.33 8.59 -5.98
C VAL A 161 -12.61 7.84 -7.28
N THR A 162 -11.55 7.27 -7.87
CA THR A 162 -11.61 6.57 -9.16
C THR A 162 -11.39 5.07 -9.05
N HIS A 163 -10.86 4.57 -7.94
CA HIS A 163 -10.63 3.15 -7.70
C HIS A 163 -10.52 2.84 -6.21
N VAL A 164 -10.62 1.56 -5.87
CA VAL A 164 -10.61 1.08 -4.49
C VAL A 164 -9.53 0.04 -4.28
N THR A 165 -8.90 0.02 -3.11
CA THR A 165 -8.05 -1.09 -2.66
C THR A 165 -8.56 -1.62 -1.32
N LEU A 166 -8.81 -2.91 -1.26
CA LEU A 166 -9.21 -3.62 -0.05
C LEU A 166 -8.12 -4.58 0.37
N THR A 167 -7.70 -4.48 1.61
CA THR A 167 -6.75 -5.42 2.22
C THR A 167 -7.38 -6.12 3.41
N SER A 168 -6.75 -7.17 3.89
CA SER A 168 -7.19 -7.93 5.05
C SER A 168 -6.01 -8.44 5.86
N GLY A 169 -6.18 -8.52 7.17
CA GLY A 169 -5.40 -9.45 7.96
C GLY A 169 -5.77 -10.89 7.59
N THR A 170 -4.86 -11.84 7.84
CA THR A 170 -5.06 -13.25 7.50
C THR A 170 -6.12 -13.85 8.43
N ALA A 171 -7.22 -14.34 7.84
CA ALA A 171 -8.27 -15.07 8.55
C ALA A 171 -7.82 -16.49 8.91
N VAL A 172 -8.51 -17.13 9.87
CA VAL A 172 -8.29 -18.54 10.26
C VAL A 172 -8.51 -19.44 9.04
N ASN A 173 -9.65 -19.31 8.36
CA ASN A 173 -9.85 -19.87 7.04
C ASN A 173 -9.48 -18.80 6.01
N ARG A 174 -8.30 -18.97 5.38
CA ARG A 174 -7.73 -17.96 4.47
C ARG A 174 -8.62 -17.75 3.24
N ASP A 175 -9.05 -18.81 2.60
CA ASP A 175 -9.82 -18.73 1.36
C ASP A 175 -11.21 -18.14 1.58
N GLU A 176 -11.87 -18.46 2.70
CA GLU A 176 -13.13 -17.80 3.09
C GLU A 176 -12.93 -16.30 3.35
N GLY A 177 -11.81 -15.92 4.00
CA GLY A 177 -11.45 -14.52 4.19
C GLY A 177 -11.25 -13.78 2.87
N ILE A 178 -10.60 -14.42 1.89
CA ILE A 178 -10.40 -13.88 0.55
C ILE A 178 -11.74 -13.75 -0.20
N LEU A 179 -12.60 -14.76 -0.14
CA LEU A 179 -13.94 -14.70 -0.76
C LEU A 179 -14.82 -13.63 -0.11
N TYR A 180 -14.68 -13.39 1.20
CA TYR A 180 -15.36 -12.29 1.87
C TYR A 180 -14.91 -10.92 1.33
N LEU A 181 -13.60 -10.72 1.06
CA LEU A 181 -13.12 -9.53 0.37
C LEU A 181 -13.74 -9.42 -1.03
N GLY A 182 -13.87 -10.54 -1.75
CA GLY A 182 -14.54 -10.60 -3.05
C GLY A 182 -15.97 -10.08 -3.01
N LYS A 183 -16.75 -10.51 -2.01
CA LYS A 183 -18.13 -10.00 -1.79
C LYS A 183 -18.15 -8.50 -1.48
N CYS A 184 -17.18 -8.00 -0.71
CA CYS A 184 -17.05 -6.57 -0.47
C CYS A 184 -16.73 -5.79 -1.76
N ALA A 185 -15.86 -6.34 -2.61
CA ALA A 185 -15.53 -5.73 -3.91
C ALA A 185 -16.74 -5.72 -4.84
N GLN A 186 -17.50 -6.81 -4.90
CA GLN A 186 -18.73 -6.92 -5.69
C GLN A 186 -19.72 -5.83 -5.29
N ALA A 187 -20.03 -5.68 -4.00
CA ALA A 187 -20.98 -4.66 -3.52
C ALA A 187 -20.53 -3.22 -3.88
N ILE A 188 -19.22 -2.94 -3.82
CA ILE A 188 -18.67 -1.65 -4.24
C ILE A 188 -18.86 -1.47 -5.74
N THR A 189 -18.47 -2.46 -6.54
CA THR A 189 -18.52 -2.37 -8.02
C THR A 189 -19.96 -2.24 -8.53
N GLU A 190 -20.89 -3.03 -7.98
CA GLU A 190 -22.31 -2.96 -8.33
C GLU A 190 -22.93 -1.59 -8.02
N ARG A 191 -22.59 -1.00 -6.86
CA ARG A 191 -23.14 0.30 -6.46
C ARG A 191 -22.49 1.50 -7.14
N THR A 192 -21.20 1.40 -7.46
CA THR A 192 -20.43 2.58 -7.86
C THR A 192 -19.79 2.50 -9.24
N GLY A 193 -19.61 1.29 -9.80
CA GLY A 193 -18.81 1.06 -11.00
C GLY A 193 -17.29 1.23 -10.78
N LEU A 194 -16.81 1.45 -9.54
CA LEU A 194 -15.38 1.61 -9.27
C LEU A 194 -14.66 0.28 -9.38
N PRO A 195 -13.50 0.22 -10.06
CA PRO A 195 -12.67 -0.97 -10.08
C PRO A 195 -12.01 -1.18 -8.70
N VAL A 196 -11.98 -2.43 -8.25
CA VAL A 196 -11.46 -2.82 -6.94
C VAL A 196 -10.25 -3.73 -7.07
N GLN A 197 -9.17 -3.41 -6.32
CA GLN A 197 -8.05 -4.32 -6.08
C GLN A 197 -8.21 -4.99 -4.73
N LEU A 198 -7.96 -6.29 -4.66
CA LEU A 198 -7.86 -7.05 -3.41
C LEU A 198 -6.42 -7.37 -3.05
N GLN A 199 -6.08 -7.28 -1.76
CA GLN A 199 -4.76 -7.58 -1.22
C GLN A 199 -4.86 -8.63 -0.11
N PHE A 200 -4.20 -9.79 -0.32
CA PHE A 200 -4.27 -10.95 0.57
C PHE A 200 -3.00 -11.81 0.47
N GLU A 201 -2.85 -12.83 1.32
CA GLU A 201 -1.83 -13.87 1.17
C GLU A 201 -2.27 -14.89 0.11
N PRO A 202 -1.34 -15.61 -0.57
CA PRO A 202 -1.69 -16.65 -1.54
C PRO A 202 -2.77 -17.60 -1.01
N PRO A 203 -3.84 -17.88 -1.76
CA PRO A 203 -4.89 -18.78 -1.34
C PRO A 203 -4.36 -20.23 -1.23
N VAL A 204 -5.06 -21.03 -0.44
CA VAL A 204 -4.78 -22.48 -0.34
C VAL A 204 -5.24 -23.16 -1.63
N ASP A 205 -6.47 -22.88 -2.06
CA ASP A 205 -7.02 -23.29 -3.35
C ASP A 205 -6.86 -22.18 -4.37
N LEU A 206 -6.07 -22.43 -5.44
CA LEU A 206 -5.87 -21.44 -6.51
C LEU A 206 -7.15 -21.18 -7.34
N GLY A 207 -8.16 -22.05 -7.28
CA GLY A 207 -9.48 -21.83 -7.88
C GLY A 207 -10.26 -20.66 -7.27
N VAL A 208 -9.76 -20.09 -6.17
CA VAL A 208 -10.30 -18.85 -5.61
C VAL A 208 -10.14 -17.67 -6.58
N PHE A 209 -9.13 -17.66 -7.44
CA PHE A 209 -8.91 -16.56 -8.40
C PHE A 209 -10.04 -16.44 -9.43
N GLU A 210 -10.55 -17.57 -9.94
CA GLU A 210 -11.70 -17.60 -10.85
C GLU A 210 -12.95 -17.05 -10.17
N LYS A 211 -13.22 -17.47 -8.92
CA LYS A 211 -14.36 -16.95 -8.14
C LYS A 211 -14.26 -15.44 -7.90
N LEU A 212 -13.05 -14.93 -7.63
CA LEU A 212 -12.84 -13.48 -7.49
C LEU A 212 -13.09 -12.73 -8.82
N LYS A 213 -12.71 -13.32 -9.94
CA LYS A 213 -12.97 -12.76 -11.26
C LYS A 213 -14.47 -12.69 -11.56
N GLU A 214 -15.22 -13.73 -11.22
CA GLU A 214 -16.69 -13.78 -11.33
C GLU A 214 -17.38 -12.72 -10.45
N LEU A 215 -16.81 -12.41 -9.26
CA LEU A 215 -17.26 -11.34 -8.36
C LEU A 215 -16.87 -9.92 -8.84
N GLY A 216 -16.30 -9.78 -10.05
CA GLY A 216 -15.96 -8.49 -10.64
C GLY A 216 -14.69 -7.83 -10.10
N VAL A 217 -13.84 -8.57 -9.39
CA VAL A 217 -12.54 -8.05 -8.92
C VAL A 217 -11.68 -7.68 -10.12
N ALA A 218 -11.13 -6.46 -10.12
CA ALA A 218 -10.36 -5.93 -11.23
C ALA A 218 -8.87 -6.29 -11.18
N ASN A 219 -8.28 -6.23 -9.99
CA ASN A 219 -6.87 -6.49 -9.74
C ASN A 219 -6.70 -7.28 -8.44
N VAL A 220 -5.61 -8.04 -8.33
CA VAL A 220 -5.22 -8.71 -7.08
C VAL A 220 -3.77 -8.42 -6.74
N ALA A 221 -3.44 -8.47 -5.45
CA ALA A 221 -2.06 -8.37 -5.00
C ALA A 221 -1.80 -9.33 -3.84
N MET A 222 -0.64 -9.99 -3.89
CA MET A 222 -0.17 -10.88 -2.83
C MET A 222 1.19 -10.38 -2.36
N HIS A 223 1.21 -9.69 -1.21
CA HIS A 223 2.44 -9.04 -0.74
C HIS A 223 3.41 -10.05 -0.18
N VAL A 224 4.51 -10.26 -0.91
CA VAL A 224 5.61 -11.15 -0.52
C VAL A 224 6.50 -10.53 0.56
N GLU A 225 6.50 -9.19 0.65
CA GLU A 225 7.26 -8.29 1.52
C GLU A 225 8.77 -8.33 1.25
N SER A 226 9.40 -9.50 1.22
CA SER A 226 10.80 -9.69 0.81
C SER A 226 10.92 -10.88 -0.13
N LEU A 227 11.81 -10.78 -1.10
CA LEU A 227 12.18 -11.85 -2.02
C LEU A 227 13.38 -12.67 -1.50
N ASP A 228 13.95 -12.31 -0.36
CA ASP A 228 15.00 -13.04 0.33
C ASP A 228 14.38 -13.93 1.42
N GLU A 229 14.50 -15.26 1.26
CA GLU A 229 13.94 -16.24 2.19
C GLU A 229 14.50 -16.12 3.61
N SER A 230 15.76 -15.70 3.77
CA SER A 230 16.37 -15.48 5.08
C SER A 230 15.70 -14.30 5.79
N VAL A 231 15.45 -13.23 5.05
CA VAL A 231 14.74 -12.04 5.52
C VAL A 231 13.28 -12.38 5.84
N ARG A 232 12.60 -13.14 4.97
CA ARG A 232 11.22 -13.57 5.23
C ARG A 232 11.08 -14.33 6.54
N ARG A 233 11.96 -15.30 6.79
CA ARG A 233 11.97 -16.05 8.07
C ARG A 233 12.17 -15.16 9.28
N ARG A 234 13.02 -14.14 9.18
CA ARG A 234 13.30 -13.21 10.27
C ARG A 234 12.21 -12.14 10.45
N MET A 235 11.72 -11.55 9.35
CA MET A 235 10.86 -10.36 9.37
C MET A 235 9.37 -10.66 9.26
N THR A 236 9.02 -11.76 8.63
CA THR A 236 7.63 -12.18 8.41
C THR A 236 7.46 -13.68 8.71
N PRO A 237 7.83 -14.15 9.92
CA PRO A 237 7.95 -15.58 10.22
C PRO A 237 6.67 -16.36 9.87
N GLY A 238 5.49 -15.86 10.22
CA GLY A 238 4.24 -16.52 9.87
C GLY A 238 3.93 -16.52 8.37
N LYS A 239 4.29 -15.46 7.61
CA LYS A 239 4.16 -15.46 6.13
C LYS A 239 5.20 -16.37 5.47
N ALA A 240 6.37 -16.54 6.08
CA ALA A 240 7.44 -17.39 5.55
C ALA A 240 7.08 -18.88 5.52
N GLU A 241 6.03 -19.32 6.24
CA GLU A 241 5.43 -20.66 6.12
C GLU A 241 4.90 -20.92 4.69
N ILE A 242 4.54 -19.87 3.95
CA ILE A 242 4.21 -19.94 2.53
C ILE A 242 5.50 -19.69 1.75
N SER A 243 6.05 -20.71 1.11
CA SER A 243 7.31 -20.62 0.36
C SER A 243 7.23 -19.61 -0.80
N LEU A 244 8.38 -19.08 -1.25
CA LEU A 244 8.42 -18.29 -2.48
C LEU A 244 7.95 -19.07 -3.70
N VAL A 245 8.22 -20.37 -3.75
CA VAL A 245 7.72 -21.25 -4.83
C VAL A 245 6.19 -21.16 -4.90
N ARG A 246 5.51 -21.29 -3.74
CA ARG A 246 4.05 -21.17 -3.67
C ARG A 246 3.55 -19.78 -4.05
N TYR A 247 4.27 -18.71 -3.68
CA TYR A 247 3.95 -17.35 -4.14
C TYR A 247 4.02 -17.24 -5.66
N PHE A 248 5.07 -17.79 -6.29
CA PHE A 248 5.23 -17.75 -7.74
C PHE A 248 4.19 -18.59 -8.49
N GLU A 249 3.78 -19.74 -7.94
CA GLU A 249 2.64 -20.53 -8.47
C GLU A 249 1.34 -19.70 -8.44
N ALA A 250 1.04 -19.10 -7.30
CA ALA A 250 -0.13 -18.24 -7.14
C ALA A 250 -0.09 -17.00 -8.04
N PHE A 251 1.08 -16.37 -8.22
CA PHE A 251 1.25 -15.25 -9.15
C PHE A 251 0.98 -15.67 -10.60
N LYS A 252 1.53 -16.80 -11.05
CA LYS A 252 1.28 -17.31 -12.40
C LYS A 252 -0.19 -17.57 -12.63
N LYS A 253 -0.84 -18.30 -11.70
CA LYS A 253 -2.28 -18.57 -11.77
C LYS A 253 -3.11 -17.29 -11.76
N ALA A 254 -2.78 -16.32 -10.91
CA ALA A 254 -3.47 -15.03 -10.88
C ALA A 254 -3.30 -14.26 -12.21
N VAL A 255 -2.11 -14.31 -12.84
CA VAL A 255 -1.89 -13.68 -14.15
C VAL A 255 -2.68 -14.38 -15.25
N GLU A 256 -2.82 -15.70 -15.22
CA GLU A 256 -3.70 -16.44 -16.15
C GLU A 256 -5.15 -15.95 -16.07
N VAL A 257 -5.66 -15.71 -14.86
CA VAL A 257 -7.06 -15.33 -14.63
C VAL A 257 -7.30 -13.82 -14.86
N PHE A 258 -6.44 -12.96 -14.33
CA PHE A 258 -6.63 -11.50 -14.35
C PHE A 258 -5.91 -10.80 -15.51
N GLY A 259 -4.90 -11.42 -16.06
CA GLY A 259 -4.03 -10.86 -17.09
C GLY A 259 -2.78 -10.20 -16.51
N ARG A 260 -1.81 -9.99 -17.41
CA ARG A 260 -0.57 -9.23 -17.13
C ARG A 260 -0.93 -7.84 -16.63
N ASN A 261 -0.10 -7.31 -15.72
CA ASN A 261 -0.28 -5.98 -15.13
C ASN A 261 -1.49 -5.83 -14.17
N ARG A 262 -2.27 -6.90 -13.98
CA ARG A 262 -3.43 -6.92 -13.05
C ARG A 262 -3.11 -7.61 -11.73
N VAL A 263 -1.92 -8.15 -11.62
CA VAL A 263 -1.39 -8.82 -10.42
C VAL A 263 -0.22 -8.03 -9.88
N GLY A 264 -0.19 -7.76 -8.59
CA GLY A 264 0.89 -7.00 -7.97
C GLY A 264 1.43 -7.63 -6.69
N THR A 265 2.57 -7.12 -6.26
CA THR A 265 3.15 -7.44 -4.96
C THR A 265 3.89 -6.24 -4.39
N TYR A 266 4.00 -6.16 -3.05
CA TYR A 266 4.95 -5.27 -2.40
C TYR A 266 6.26 -6.01 -2.16
N VAL A 267 7.36 -5.29 -2.40
CA VAL A 267 8.71 -5.64 -2.00
C VAL A 267 9.21 -4.48 -1.12
N ILE A 268 9.36 -4.73 0.17
CA ILE A 268 9.85 -3.74 1.11
C ILE A 268 11.38 -3.76 1.05
N LEU A 269 11.97 -2.60 0.81
CA LEU A 269 13.42 -2.41 0.80
C LEU A 269 13.88 -1.85 2.15
N GLY A 270 15.00 -2.34 2.66
CA GLY A 270 15.56 -1.97 3.95
C GLY A 270 15.31 -2.98 5.08
N LEU A 271 14.82 -4.18 4.76
CA LEU A 271 14.67 -5.27 5.71
C LEU A 271 15.98 -6.07 5.92
N GLY A 272 17.07 -5.69 5.24
CA GLY A 272 18.36 -6.38 5.24
C GLY A 272 18.42 -7.50 4.20
N GLU A 273 17.71 -7.35 3.10
CA GLU A 273 17.65 -8.27 1.97
C GLU A 273 18.93 -8.25 1.13
N ASN A 274 19.26 -9.40 0.52
CA ASN A 274 20.32 -9.48 -0.46
C ASN A 274 19.88 -8.81 -1.77
N ARG A 275 20.67 -7.82 -2.22
CA ARG A 275 20.41 -7.00 -3.42
C ARG A 275 20.26 -7.84 -4.69
N ASP A 276 21.19 -8.76 -4.92
CA ASP A 276 21.25 -9.52 -6.18
C ASP A 276 20.10 -10.55 -6.25
N ILE A 277 19.79 -11.21 -5.15
CA ILE A 277 18.62 -12.10 -5.04
C ILE A 277 17.36 -11.30 -5.31
N THR A 278 17.22 -10.13 -4.70
CA THR A 278 16.04 -9.27 -4.83
C THR A 278 15.88 -8.80 -6.29
N ARG A 279 16.96 -8.36 -6.96
CA ARG A 279 16.94 -7.98 -8.38
C ARG A 279 16.55 -9.14 -9.29
N CYS A 280 17.16 -10.29 -9.11
CA CYS A 280 16.85 -11.49 -9.91
C CYS A 280 15.37 -11.87 -9.83
N LEU A 281 14.79 -11.84 -8.63
CA LEU A 281 13.39 -12.22 -8.45
C LEU A 281 12.40 -11.10 -8.83
N ILE A 282 12.78 -9.81 -8.76
CA ILE A 282 12.02 -8.71 -9.35
C ILE A 282 11.91 -8.88 -10.88
N ASP A 283 13.03 -9.21 -11.53
CA ASP A 283 13.04 -9.46 -12.96
C ASP A 283 12.10 -10.60 -13.35
N ARG A 284 12.17 -11.71 -12.62
CA ARG A 284 11.28 -12.86 -12.81
C ARG A 284 9.79 -12.52 -12.57
N LEU A 285 9.46 -11.66 -11.58
CA LEU A 285 8.10 -11.16 -11.37
C LEU A 285 7.60 -10.39 -12.60
N CYS A 286 8.42 -9.49 -13.13
CA CYS A 286 8.09 -8.73 -14.33
C CYS A 286 7.89 -9.63 -15.56
N GLU A 287 8.72 -10.66 -15.76
CA GLU A 287 8.60 -11.63 -16.85
C GLU A 287 7.26 -12.35 -16.83
N ILE A 288 6.81 -12.83 -15.68
CA ILE A 288 5.51 -13.50 -15.55
C ILE A 288 4.31 -12.56 -15.58
N GLY A 289 4.52 -11.23 -15.61
CA GLY A 289 3.44 -10.24 -15.72
C GLY A 289 2.94 -9.65 -14.41
N VAL A 290 3.65 -9.86 -13.31
CA VAL A 290 3.37 -9.29 -11.99
C VAL A 290 4.05 -7.94 -11.84
N TYR A 291 3.31 -6.93 -11.38
CA TYR A 291 3.82 -5.59 -11.12
C TYR A 291 4.44 -5.51 -9.72
N PRO A 292 5.77 -5.42 -9.56
CA PRO A 292 6.42 -5.22 -8.28
C PRO A 292 6.31 -3.76 -7.86
N ASN A 293 5.69 -3.50 -6.70
CA ASN A 293 5.71 -2.19 -6.07
C ASN A 293 6.82 -2.18 -5.02
N LEU A 294 7.89 -1.44 -5.26
CA LEU A 294 8.95 -1.26 -4.28
C LEU A 294 8.52 -0.22 -3.24
N VAL A 295 8.68 -0.56 -1.98
CA VAL A 295 8.28 0.29 -0.85
C VAL A 295 9.47 0.42 0.10
N PRO A 296 9.98 1.65 0.33
CA PRO A 296 10.99 1.83 1.37
C PRO A 296 10.40 1.48 2.74
N LEU A 297 11.20 0.80 3.59
CA LEU A 297 10.82 0.50 4.96
C LEU A 297 10.54 1.82 5.70
N HIS A 298 9.37 1.89 6.29
CA HIS A 298 9.01 2.97 7.19
C HIS A 298 8.94 2.44 8.63
N PRO A 299 9.92 2.79 9.49
CA PRO A 299 9.88 2.44 10.90
C PRO A 299 8.66 3.08 11.56
N LEU A 300 7.82 2.26 12.21
CA LEU A 300 6.63 2.73 12.92
C LEU A 300 6.81 2.49 14.41
N GLU A 301 6.34 3.44 15.21
CA GLU A 301 6.26 3.31 16.67
C GLU A 301 5.53 2.01 17.07
N GLY A 302 6.01 1.30 18.08
CA GLY A 302 5.47 0.03 18.54
C GLY A 302 5.77 -1.16 17.63
N THR A 303 6.62 -1.01 16.62
CA THR A 303 7.15 -2.12 15.81
C THR A 303 8.60 -2.42 16.20
N THR A 304 9.13 -3.56 15.74
CA THR A 304 10.55 -3.94 15.98
C THR A 304 11.52 -2.97 15.32
N PHE A 305 11.05 -2.16 14.38
CA PHE A 305 11.84 -1.18 13.62
C PHE A 305 11.74 0.24 14.16
N GLU A 306 11.03 0.46 15.29
CA GLU A 306 11.06 1.76 15.94
C GLU A 306 12.51 2.15 16.27
N GLY A 307 12.96 3.30 15.77
CA GLY A 307 14.35 3.74 15.87
C GLY A 307 15.36 3.00 14.98
N ALA A 308 14.91 2.16 14.04
CA ALA A 308 15.80 1.54 13.07
C ALA A 308 16.50 2.59 12.19
N GLY A 309 17.73 2.24 11.77
CA GLY A 309 18.54 3.07 10.87
C GLY A 309 17.87 3.32 9.52
N GLU A 310 18.45 4.25 8.79
CA GLU A 310 17.93 4.71 7.51
C GLU A 310 18.19 3.73 6.38
N LEU A 311 17.28 3.70 5.42
CA LEU A 311 17.52 3.09 4.13
C LEU A 311 18.50 3.97 3.35
N ASP A 312 19.55 3.36 2.79
CA ASP A 312 20.51 4.05 1.93
C ASP A 312 19.81 4.60 0.67
N PRO A 313 19.82 5.93 0.43
CA PRO A 313 19.24 6.52 -0.77
C PRO A 313 19.83 5.97 -2.07
N ALA A 314 21.13 5.68 -2.09
CA ALA A 314 21.81 5.14 -3.28
C ALA A 314 21.29 3.72 -3.60
N TYR A 315 21.07 2.90 -2.58
CA TYR A 315 20.45 1.59 -2.76
C TYR A 315 19.01 1.70 -3.28
N LEU A 316 18.19 2.60 -2.74
CA LEU A 316 16.81 2.79 -3.19
C LEU A 316 16.77 3.29 -4.64
N LEU A 317 17.61 4.25 -5.00
CA LEU A 317 17.74 4.79 -6.36
C LEU A 317 18.12 3.69 -7.37
N ASP A 318 19.09 2.85 -7.01
CA ASP A 318 19.51 1.74 -7.85
C ASP A 318 18.38 0.72 -8.07
N MET A 319 17.68 0.36 -7.00
CA MET A 319 16.57 -0.61 -7.07
C MET A 319 15.39 -0.07 -7.88
N TYR A 320 15.05 1.21 -7.75
CA TYR A 320 14.03 1.86 -8.58
C TYR A 320 14.44 1.91 -10.06
N THR A 321 15.69 2.29 -10.33
CA THR A 321 16.23 2.34 -11.70
C THR A 321 16.22 0.96 -12.33
N PHE A 322 16.66 -0.07 -11.61
CA PHE A 322 16.65 -1.45 -12.07
C PHE A 322 15.22 -1.92 -12.37
N THR A 323 14.30 -1.76 -11.40
CA THR A 323 12.90 -2.17 -11.56
C THR A 323 12.21 -1.45 -12.72
N GLY A 324 12.47 -0.15 -12.89
CA GLY A 324 11.96 0.62 -14.02
C GLY A 324 12.43 0.08 -15.37
N ARG A 325 13.68 -0.45 -15.48
CA ARG A 325 14.16 -1.14 -16.68
C ARG A 325 13.43 -2.46 -16.92
N CYS A 326 13.23 -3.28 -15.87
CA CYS A 326 12.48 -4.54 -15.98
C CYS A 326 11.02 -4.30 -16.43
N LEU A 327 10.33 -3.32 -15.84
CA LEU A 327 8.97 -2.94 -16.22
C LEU A 327 8.88 -2.53 -17.69
N ARG A 328 9.80 -1.66 -18.17
CA ARG A 328 9.83 -1.25 -19.57
C ARG A 328 10.09 -2.42 -20.52
N ARG A 329 11.07 -3.28 -20.20
CA ARG A 329 11.42 -4.45 -21.00
C ARG A 329 10.24 -5.43 -21.14
N THR A 330 9.43 -5.57 -20.11
CA THR A 330 8.31 -6.53 -20.08
C THR A 330 6.95 -5.93 -20.44
N GLY A 331 6.90 -4.63 -20.79
CA GLY A 331 5.68 -3.92 -21.15
C GLY A 331 4.70 -3.68 -19.99
N LEU A 332 5.18 -3.81 -18.74
CA LEU A 332 4.35 -3.50 -17.57
C LEU A 332 4.37 -2.00 -17.30
N THR A 333 3.19 -1.42 -17.10
CA THR A 333 3.04 0.03 -16.93
C THR A 333 2.10 0.36 -15.78
N ARG A 334 2.26 1.53 -15.19
CA ARG A 334 1.31 2.06 -14.22
C ARG A 334 -0.10 2.22 -14.85
N ALA A 335 -0.19 2.68 -16.08
CA ALA A 335 -1.45 2.86 -16.79
C ALA A 335 -2.19 1.55 -17.06
N GLY A 336 -1.49 0.43 -17.10
CA GLY A 336 -2.09 -0.90 -17.23
C GLY A 336 -2.76 -1.39 -15.95
N ASN A 337 -2.46 -0.80 -14.79
CA ASN A 337 -3.18 -1.05 -13.55
C ASN A 337 -4.45 -0.19 -13.51
N VAL A 338 -5.61 -0.79 -13.25
CA VAL A 338 -6.89 -0.04 -13.17
C VAL A 338 -7.31 0.25 -11.73
N ALA A 339 -6.74 -0.45 -10.78
CA ALA A 339 -7.04 -0.27 -9.35
C ALA A 339 -5.83 -0.57 -8.48
N GLY A 340 -5.82 0.01 -7.29
CA GLY A 340 -4.87 -0.27 -6.22
C GLY A 340 -3.54 0.45 -6.35
N CYS A 341 -2.52 -0.11 -5.71
CA CYS A 341 -1.24 0.58 -5.48
C CYS A 341 -0.45 0.87 -6.75
N GLY A 342 -0.46 -0.04 -7.73
CA GLY A 342 0.15 0.19 -9.04
C GLY A 342 -0.54 1.31 -9.82
N CYS A 343 -1.82 1.58 -9.57
CA CYS A 343 -2.58 2.66 -10.18
C CYS A 343 -2.35 4.00 -9.46
N CYS A 344 -2.46 4.04 -8.12
CA CYS A 344 -2.36 5.29 -7.36
C CYS A 344 -0.94 5.86 -7.33
N GLY A 345 0.09 5.01 -7.39
CA GLY A 345 1.50 5.40 -7.42
C GLY A 345 2.00 6.22 -6.23
N ALA A 346 1.21 6.31 -5.17
CA ALA A 346 1.53 7.15 -4.02
C ALA A 346 2.73 6.65 -3.19
N LYS A 347 3.14 5.40 -3.39
CA LYS A 347 4.24 4.77 -2.64
C LYS A 347 5.49 4.48 -3.48
N SER A 348 5.42 4.59 -4.80
CA SER A 348 6.53 4.22 -5.70
C SER A 348 6.64 5.16 -6.89
#